data_990256b28f08d8c3bcad26b8b340b57a
#
_entry.id   990256b28f08d8c3bcad26b8b340b57a
#
_cell.length_a   1.000
_cell.length_b   1.000
_cell.length_c   1.000
_cell.angle_alpha   90.00
_cell.angle_beta   90.00
_cell.angle_gamma   90.00
#
_symmetry.space_group_name_H-M   'P 1'
#
loop_
_entity.id
_entity.type
_entity.pdbx_description
1 polymer ?
#
loop_
_entity_poly.entity_id
_entity_poly.type
_entity_poly.pdbx_seq_one_letter_code
_entity_poly.pdbx_strand_id
1 'polypeptide(L)'
;MAKILANEILKQKKAYPEQNRGAVVIGLEGNLGAGKTTFIQAFAKGMGIKRRLTSPTFVLMKKYNNLYHLDCYRIKDSQDVLALDFKEIISEPENIVLIEWAEKIKRILPKTKIWIKFKIFGKTQRVITFS
;
A
#
# COMPACT_ATOMS: atom_id res chain seq x y z
N MET A 1 3.34 -14.68 1.76
CA MET A 1 4.26 -13.56 1.48
C MET A 1 3.77 -12.24 2.04
N ALA A 2 2.55 -11.82 1.74
CA ALA A 2 2.02 -10.55 2.24
C ALA A 2 1.95 -10.49 3.76
N LYS A 3 1.56 -11.58 4.43
CA LYS A 3 1.56 -11.67 5.89
C LYS A 3 2.96 -11.55 6.45
N ILE A 4 3.94 -12.17 5.79
CA ILE A 4 5.35 -12.12 6.21
C ILE A 4 5.85 -10.68 6.12
N LEU A 5 5.54 -9.99 5.03
CA LEU A 5 5.90 -8.58 4.87
C LEU A 5 5.27 -7.72 5.95
N ALA A 6 3.97 -7.90 6.23
CA ALA A 6 3.28 -7.16 7.28
C ALA A 6 3.93 -7.38 8.64
N ASN A 7 4.22 -8.63 8.99
CA ASN A 7 4.86 -8.97 10.26
C ASN A 7 6.25 -8.37 10.36
N GLU A 8 7.02 -8.40 9.28
CA GLU A 8 8.36 -7.84 9.27
C GLU A 8 8.34 -6.32 9.46
N ILE A 9 7.41 -5.63 8.81
CA ILE A 9 7.24 -4.18 8.98
C ILE A 9 6.92 -3.86 10.44
N LEU A 10 6.01 -4.60 11.06
CA LEU A 10 5.65 -4.38 12.46
C LEU A 10 6.83 -4.62 13.39
N LYS A 11 7.61 -5.67 13.14
CA LYS A 11 8.83 -5.95 13.91
C LYS A 11 9.85 -4.83 13.80
N GLN A 12 10.08 -4.34 12.59
CA GLN A 12 11.05 -3.27 12.36
C GLN A 12 10.63 -1.99 13.08
N LYS A 13 9.36 -1.64 13.01
CA LYS A 13 8.84 -0.45 13.69
C LYS A 13 8.99 -0.55 15.21
N LYS A 14 8.74 -1.73 15.76
CA LYS A 14 8.83 -1.96 17.21
C LYS A 14 10.29 -1.98 17.68
N ALA A 15 11.18 -2.62 16.91
CA ALA A 15 12.58 -2.80 17.30
C ALA A 15 13.40 -1.52 17.13
N TYR A 16 13.08 -0.71 16.12
CA TYR A 16 13.87 0.48 15.77
C TYR A 16 12.98 1.71 15.62
N PRO A 17 12.34 2.17 16.70
CA PRO A 17 11.41 3.31 16.61
C PRO A 17 12.07 4.59 16.15
N GLU A 18 13.36 4.77 16.43
CA GLU A 18 14.11 5.95 16.00
C GLU A 18 14.32 6.03 14.49
N GLN A 19 14.10 4.93 13.77
CA GLN A 19 14.20 4.88 12.32
C GLN A 19 12.86 5.16 11.63
N ASN A 20 11.78 5.25 12.41
CA ASN A 20 10.44 5.50 11.89
C ASN A 20 10.22 7.00 11.71
N ARG A 21 10.80 7.56 10.64
CA ARG A 21 10.69 9.00 10.35
C ARG A 21 9.45 9.36 9.54
N GLY A 22 8.70 8.37 9.10
CA GLY A 22 7.48 8.57 8.34
C GLY A 22 6.77 7.25 8.18
N ALA A 23 5.62 7.29 7.52
CA ALA A 23 4.82 6.10 7.24
C ALA A 23 5.58 5.12 6.36
N VAL A 24 5.27 3.85 6.49
CA VAL A 24 5.69 2.84 5.50
C VAL A 24 4.74 2.96 4.31
N VAL A 25 5.28 3.28 3.15
CA VAL A 25 4.51 3.43 1.92
C VAL A 25 4.79 2.26 1.01
N ILE A 26 3.74 1.54 0.62
CA ILE A 26 3.83 0.37 -0.26
C ILE A 26 3.04 0.68 -1.52
N GLY A 27 3.76 0.81 -2.65
CA GLY A 27 3.15 1.03 -3.94
C GLY A 27 2.97 -0.26 -4.70
N LEU A 28 1.76 -0.51 -5.19
CA LEU A 28 1.43 -1.68 -6.00
C LEU A 28 1.22 -1.24 -7.44
N GLU A 29 2.00 -1.82 -8.34
CA GLU A 29 1.94 -1.54 -9.77
C GLU A 29 1.42 -2.75 -10.52
N GLY A 30 0.60 -2.53 -11.54
CA GLY A 30 0.04 -3.59 -12.36
C GLY A 30 -1.47 -3.71 -12.21
N ASN A 31 -2.08 -4.45 -13.13
CA ASN A 31 -3.53 -4.57 -13.20
C ASN A 31 -4.05 -5.97 -12.90
N LEU A 32 -3.32 -6.74 -12.11
CA LEU A 32 -3.71 -8.10 -11.73
C LEU A 32 -4.75 -8.07 -10.62
N GLY A 33 -6.02 -7.86 -11.00
CA GLY A 33 -7.09 -7.72 -10.01
C GLY A 33 -7.07 -8.80 -8.94
N ALA A 34 -7.07 -10.07 -9.33
CA ALA A 34 -7.09 -11.19 -8.38
C ALA A 34 -5.83 -11.25 -7.52
N GLY A 35 -4.65 -11.04 -8.12
CA GLY A 35 -3.38 -11.08 -7.40
C GLY A 35 -3.25 -9.93 -6.39
N LYS A 36 -3.62 -8.73 -6.80
CA LYS A 36 -3.58 -7.57 -5.92
C LYS A 36 -4.56 -7.70 -4.77
N THR A 37 -5.78 -8.14 -5.05
CA THR A 37 -6.80 -8.34 -4.04
C THR A 37 -6.35 -9.36 -3.00
N THR A 38 -5.80 -10.48 -3.43
CA THR A 38 -5.26 -11.51 -2.54
C THR A 38 -4.15 -10.95 -1.67
N PHE A 39 -3.23 -10.19 -2.26
CA PHE A 39 -2.13 -9.57 -1.52
C PHE A 39 -2.65 -8.61 -0.46
N ILE A 40 -3.57 -7.72 -0.83
CA ILE A 40 -4.10 -6.69 0.07
C ILE A 40 -4.82 -7.32 1.26
N GLN A 41 -5.65 -8.33 1.02
CA GLN A 41 -6.38 -9.02 2.10
C GLN A 41 -5.42 -9.73 3.04
N ALA A 42 -4.42 -10.43 2.50
CA ALA A 42 -3.43 -11.13 3.31
C ALA A 42 -2.55 -10.17 4.10
N PHE A 43 -2.15 -9.06 3.49
CA PHE A 43 -1.38 -8.02 4.17
C PHE A 43 -2.15 -7.44 5.35
N ALA A 44 -3.41 -7.10 5.15
CA ALA A 44 -4.28 -6.56 6.20
C ALA A 44 -4.44 -7.54 7.36
N LYS A 45 -4.59 -8.84 7.07
CA LYS A 45 -4.65 -9.86 8.10
C LYS A 45 -3.36 -9.93 8.90
N GLY A 46 -2.22 -9.81 8.21
CA GLY A 46 -0.91 -9.76 8.88
C GLY A 46 -0.75 -8.55 9.78
N MET A 47 -1.47 -7.46 9.48
CA MET A 47 -1.50 -6.25 10.31
C MET A 47 -2.48 -6.36 11.48
N GLY A 48 -3.20 -7.47 11.62
CA GLY A 48 -4.16 -7.65 12.69
C GLY A 48 -5.55 -7.10 12.38
N ILE A 49 -5.82 -6.73 11.14
CA ILE A 49 -7.13 -6.24 10.73
C ILE A 49 -8.03 -7.44 10.45
N LYS A 50 -9.09 -7.57 11.26
CA LYS A 50 -9.97 -8.74 11.21
C LYS A 50 -11.03 -8.65 10.13
N ARG A 51 -11.49 -7.44 9.82
CA ARG A 51 -12.52 -7.26 8.79
C ARG A 51 -11.90 -7.29 7.40
N ARG A 52 -12.70 -7.69 6.43
CA ARG A 52 -12.26 -7.69 5.04
C ARG A 52 -12.15 -6.26 4.51
N LEU A 53 -11.06 -5.96 3.82
CA LEU A 53 -10.92 -4.69 3.14
C LEU A 53 -11.79 -4.68 1.89
N THR A 54 -12.49 -3.57 1.68
CA THR A 54 -13.28 -3.35 0.47
C THR A 54 -12.58 -2.29 -0.38
N SER A 55 -12.72 -2.41 -1.70
CA SER A 55 -12.14 -1.42 -2.61
C SER A 55 -12.76 -0.05 -2.37
N PRO A 56 -11.97 1.02 -2.33
CA PRO A 56 -12.51 2.39 -2.21
C PRO A 56 -13.06 2.86 -3.56
N THR A 57 -14.30 2.43 -3.90
CA THR A 57 -14.89 2.67 -5.23
C THR A 57 -15.30 4.13 -5.48
N PHE A 58 -15.86 4.78 -4.47
CA PHE A 58 -16.36 6.16 -4.60
C PHE A 58 -15.47 7.19 -3.90
N VAL A 59 -14.59 6.73 -3.02
CA VAL A 59 -13.59 7.56 -2.36
C VAL A 59 -12.22 7.00 -2.71
N LEU A 60 -11.22 7.86 -2.78
CA LEU A 60 -9.88 7.43 -3.17
C LEU A 60 -9.18 6.64 -2.08
N MET A 61 -9.59 6.80 -0.83
CA MET A 61 -8.88 6.27 0.32
C MET A 61 -9.82 5.80 1.41
N LYS A 62 -9.47 4.67 2.04
CA LYS A 62 -10.13 4.16 3.24
C LYS A 62 -9.09 3.91 4.33
N LYS A 63 -9.50 4.14 5.57
CA LYS A 63 -8.64 3.92 6.74
C LYS A 63 -9.12 2.73 7.55
N TYR A 64 -8.18 1.86 7.94
CA TYR A 64 -8.41 0.69 8.79
C TYR A 64 -7.36 0.73 9.91
N ASN A 65 -7.73 1.25 11.08
CA ASN A 65 -6.76 1.53 12.15
C ASN A 65 -5.66 2.46 11.62
N ASN A 66 -4.41 2.03 11.59
CA ASN A 66 -3.30 2.79 11.03
C ASN A 66 -2.93 2.38 9.60
N LEU A 67 -3.72 1.52 8.97
CA LEU A 67 -3.54 1.14 7.58
C LEU A 67 -4.45 1.99 6.70
N TYR A 68 -3.85 2.70 5.75
CA TYR A 68 -4.56 3.49 4.75
C TYR A 68 -4.51 2.74 3.41
N HIS A 69 -5.66 2.49 2.84
CA HIS A 69 -5.79 1.84 1.54
C HIS A 69 -6.23 2.88 0.50
N LEU A 70 -5.37 3.13 -0.46
CA LEU A 70 -5.58 4.13 -1.50
C LEU A 70 -5.64 3.42 -2.85
N ASP A 71 -6.63 3.77 -3.68
CA ASP A 71 -6.76 3.24 -5.03
C ASP A 71 -6.71 4.40 -6.02
N CYS A 72 -5.64 4.45 -6.82
CA CYS A 72 -5.40 5.53 -7.78
C CYS A 72 -5.87 5.20 -9.19
N TYR A 73 -6.67 4.15 -9.37
CA TYR A 73 -7.11 3.73 -10.71
C TYR A 73 -7.77 4.86 -11.49
N ARG A 74 -8.62 5.66 -10.84
CA ARG A 74 -9.38 6.73 -11.48
C ARG A 74 -8.75 8.12 -11.34
N ILE A 75 -7.57 8.20 -10.76
CA ILE A 75 -6.89 9.48 -10.54
C ILE A 75 -6.38 10.01 -11.88
N LYS A 76 -6.64 11.28 -12.12
CA LYS A 76 -6.14 12.02 -13.31
C LYS A 76 -4.91 12.86 -12.96
N ASP A 77 -4.83 13.34 -11.73
CA ASP A 77 -3.75 14.20 -11.27
C ASP A 77 -3.37 13.86 -9.84
N SER A 78 -2.08 13.94 -9.52
CA SER A 78 -1.57 13.75 -8.16
C SER A 78 -2.18 14.74 -7.16
N GLN A 79 -2.66 15.88 -7.60
CA GLN A 79 -3.31 16.87 -6.75
C GLN A 79 -4.56 16.30 -6.07
N ASP A 80 -5.27 15.37 -6.72
CA ASP A 80 -6.44 14.72 -6.14
C ASP A 80 -6.08 13.96 -4.87
N VAL A 81 -4.89 13.37 -4.85
CA VAL A 81 -4.38 12.65 -3.68
C VAL A 81 -3.89 13.63 -2.61
N LEU A 82 -3.19 14.67 -3.02
CA LEU A 82 -2.68 15.68 -2.08
C LEU A 82 -3.81 16.38 -1.33
N ALA A 83 -4.99 16.50 -1.95
CA ALA A 83 -6.17 17.08 -1.31
C ALA A 83 -6.73 16.23 -0.17
N LEU A 84 -6.26 14.98 0.00
CA LEU A 84 -6.70 14.07 1.06
C LEU A 84 -5.80 14.11 2.30
N ASP A 85 -5.09 15.20 2.53
CA ASP A 85 -4.11 15.33 3.61
C ASP A 85 -2.99 14.27 3.52
N PHE A 86 -2.66 13.90 2.30
CA PHE A 86 -1.72 12.81 2.04
C PHE A 86 -0.34 13.06 2.67
N LYS A 87 0.15 14.30 2.61
CA LYS A 87 1.45 14.65 3.20
C LYS A 87 1.48 14.42 4.70
N GLU A 88 0.38 14.73 5.38
CA GLU A 88 0.27 14.49 6.82
C GLU A 88 0.23 13.01 7.13
N ILE A 89 -0.52 12.24 6.35
CA ILE A 89 -0.64 10.80 6.52
C ILE A 89 0.71 10.10 6.37
N ILE A 90 1.49 10.46 5.35
CA ILE A 90 2.79 9.81 5.12
C ILE A 90 3.88 10.31 6.06
N SER A 91 3.66 11.40 6.77
CA SER A 91 4.62 11.91 7.75
C SER A 91 4.51 11.21 9.11
N GLU A 92 3.39 10.54 9.39
CA GLU A 92 3.17 9.87 10.66
C GLU A 92 3.83 8.49 10.68
N PRO A 93 4.82 8.27 11.57
CA PRO A 93 5.56 6.99 11.59
C PRO A 93 4.71 5.76 11.88
N GLU A 94 3.57 5.93 12.55
CA GLU A 94 2.70 4.81 12.89
C GLU A 94 1.88 4.32 11.71
N ASN A 95 1.75 5.12 10.66
CA ASN A 95 0.90 4.80 9.54
C ASN A 95 1.57 3.84 8.55
N ILE A 96 0.73 3.05 7.91
CA ILE A 96 1.12 2.21 6.77
C ILE A 96 0.17 2.55 5.65
N VAL A 97 0.71 2.88 4.49
CA VAL A 97 -0.08 3.32 3.34
C VAL A 97 0.10 2.33 2.19
N LEU A 98 -0.98 1.70 1.79
CA LEU A 98 -1.01 0.71 0.73
C LEU A 98 -1.71 1.32 -0.48
N ILE A 99 -1.01 1.43 -1.60
CA ILE A 99 -1.48 2.18 -2.76
C ILE A 99 -1.59 1.29 -3.98
N GLU A 100 -2.80 1.12 -4.53
CA GLU A 100 -3.02 0.47 -5.81
C GLU A 100 -2.87 1.50 -6.92
N TRP A 101 -2.36 1.06 -8.08
CA TRP A 101 -2.06 1.92 -9.22
C TRP A 101 -1.11 3.06 -8.82
N ALA A 102 -0.12 2.72 -8.00
CA ALA A 102 0.80 3.69 -7.43
C ALA A 102 1.66 4.39 -8.48
N GLU A 103 1.84 3.80 -9.66
CA GLU A 103 2.59 4.42 -10.76
C GLU A 103 2.00 5.76 -11.17
N LYS A 104 0.71 5.96 -10.95
CA LYS A 104 0.04 7.23 -11.30
C LYS A 104 0.45 8.40 -10.40
N ILE A 105 0.94 8.09 -9.20
CA ILE A 105 1.33 9.13 -8.23
C ILE A 105 2.76 8.96 -7.74
N LYS A 106 3.58 8.22 -8.46
CA LYS A 106 4.96 7.91 -8.05
C LYS A 106 5.76 9.17 -7.71
N ARG A 107 5.51 10.25 -8.41
CA ARG A 107 6.21 11.51 -8.25
C ARG A 107 6.07 12.14 -6.87
N ILE A 108 4.94 11.92 -6.20
CA ILE A 108 4.68 12.50 -4.88
C ILE A 108 4.97 11.53 -3.74
N LEU A 109 5.44 10.32 -4.03
CA LEU A 109 5.73 9.32 -3.01
C LEU A 109 7.15 9.49 -2.46
N PRO A 110 7.39 9.10 -1.19
CA PRO A 110 8.73 9.18 -0.63
C PRO A 110 9.70 8.23 -1.35
N LYS A 111 10.99 8.56 -1.31
CA LYS A 111 12.03 7.74 -1.94
C LYS A 111 12.16 6.37 -1.29
N THR A 112 11.89 6.28 -0.01
CA THR A 112 12.04 5.07 0.80
C THR A 112 10.81 4.17 0.75
N LYS A 113 10.04 4.23 -0.32
CA LYS A 113 8.87 3.39 -0.49
C LYS A 113 9.23 1.95 -0.85
N ILE A 114 8.34 1.03 -0.51
CA ILE A 114 8.39 -0.34 -1.00
C ILE A 114 7.57 -0.40 -2.28
N TRP A 115 8.15 -0.96 -3.33
CA TRP A 115 7.47 -1.03 -4.63
C TRP A 115 7.30 -2.49 -5.05
N ILE A 116 6.06 -2.87 -5.35
CA ILE A 116 5.74 -4.24 -5.74
C ILE A 116 5.08 -4.21 -7.12
N LYS A 117 5.68 -4.91 -8.07
CA LYS A 117 5.11 -5.09 -9.41
C LYS A 117 4.48 -6.44 -9.54
N PHE A 118 3.27 -6.46 -10.08
CA PHE A 118 2.54 -7.67 -10.40
C PHE A 118 2.53 -7.86 -11.91
N LYS A 119 2.95 -9.03 -12.38
CA LYS A 119 2.92 -9.36 -13.81
C LYS A 119 2.28 -10.72 -14.02
N ILE A 120 1.53 -10.87 -15.12
CA ILE A 120 0.99 -12.14 -15.54
C ILE A 120 1.89 -12.70 -16.64
N PHE A 121 2.32 -13.96 -16.48
CA PHE A 121 2.98 -14.73 -17.54
C PHE A 121 2.07 -15.89 -17.91
N GLY A 122 1.54 -15.89 -19.15
CA GLY A 122 0.59 -16.89 -19.56
C GLY A 122 -0.73 -16.81 -18.78
N LYS A 123 -1.47 -17.92 -18.77
CA LYS A 123 -2.80 -17.95 -18.15
C LYS A 123 -2.79 -18.20 -16.65
N THR A 124 -1.69 -18.77 -16.13
CA THR A 124 -1.63 -19.26 -14.75
C THR A 124 -0.44 -18.76 -13.94
N GLN A 125 0.57 -18.18 -14.59
CA GLN A 125 1.78 -17.75 -13.89
C GLN A 125 1.72 -16.26 -13.55
N ARG A 126 2.10 -15.94 -12.33
CA ARG A 126 2.20 -14.55 -11.86
C ARG A 126 3.57 -14.32 -11.26
N VAL A 127 4.12 -13.14 -11.53
CA VAL A 127 5.41 -12.73 -10.96
C VAL A 127 5.20 -11.48 -10.13
N ILE A 128 5.76 -11.51 -8.94
CA ILE A 128 5.75 -10.37 -8.01
C ILE A 128 7.21 -9.95 -7.81
N THR A 129 7.51 -8.71 -8.12
CA THR A 129 8.85 -8.16 -7.99
C THR A 129 8.85 -7.05 -6.94
N PHE A 130 9.79 -7.14 -6.01
CA PHE A 130 10.00 -6.11 -4.98
C PHE A 130 11.16 -5.20 -5.36
N SER A 131 11.01 -3.94 -5.03
CA SER A 131 12.11 -2.98 -5.15
C SER A 131 11.99 -1.84 -4.16
#